data_da97e62cbe7d7133c32e2fd071973e22
#
_entry.id   da97e62cbe7d7133c32e2fd071973e22
#
_cell.length_a   1.000
_cell.length_b   1.000
_cell.length_c   1.000
_cell.angle_alpha   90.00
_cell.angle_beta   90.00
_cell.angle_gamma   90.00
#
_symmetry.space_group_name_H-M   'P 1'
#
loop_
_entity.id
_entity.type
_entity.pdbx_description
1 polymer ?
#
loop_
_entity_poly.entity_id
_entity_poly.type
_entity_poly.pdbx_seq_one_letter_code
_entity_poly.pdbx_strand_id
1 'polypeptide(L)'
;MMLTINAIPTDLSGIDPDTPLLWALRDHLGLVGTKYGCGIAQCGACTVWLNGAPVRSCQLTVGTLGDASITTIEGLAADGLHAVQRAWIEEDVAQCGYCQAGQIMAAAALLEKHPDPSDEQINVAMAGNICRCGTYVRIRKAIKSASSVLRSSVRFFDPGESELSVNPVDSDGVRS
;
A
#
# COMPACT_ATOMS: atom_id res chain seq x y z
N MET A 1 -13.06 -21.24 8.59
CA MET A 1 -13.32 -19.80 8.42
C MET A 1 -12.58 -19.33 7.18
N MET A 2 -13.26 -18.66 6.25
CA MET A 2 -12.67 -18.18 5.01
C MET A 2 -12.39 -16.67 5.11
N LEU A 3 -11.16 -16.26 4.79
CA LEU A 3 -10.79 -14.85 4.60
C LEU A 3 -10.28 -14.65 3.18
N THR A 4 -10.34 -13.43 2.67
CA THR A 4 -9.61 -13.07 1.45
C THR A 4 -8.26 -12.46 1.84
N ILE A 5 -7.15 -13.10 1.49
CA ILE A 5 -5.79 -12.62 1.78
C ILE A 5 -5.06 -12.38 0.47
N ASN A 6 -4.66 -11.13 0.20
CA ASN A 6 -4.02 -10.73 -1.05
C ASN A 6 -4.85 -11.16 -2.29
N ALA A 7 -6.16 -10.90 -2.24
CA ALA A 7 -7.14 -11.27 -3.24
C ALA A 7 -7.36 -12.81 -3.42
N ILE A 8 -6.78 -13.65 -2.57
CA ILE A 8 -6.90 -15.11 -2.63
C ILE A 8 -7.81 -15.58 -1.49
N PRO A 9 -8.92 -16.30 -1.76
CA PRO A 9 -9.71 -16.96 -0.73
C PRO A 9 -8.85 -17.97 0.04
N THR A 10 -8.76 -17.80 1.35
CA THR A 10 -7.85 -18.58 2.22
C THR A 10 -8.64 -19.19 3.37
N ASP A 11 -8.54 -20.51 3.54
CA ASP A 11 -9.17 -21.21 4.67
C ASP A 11 -8.28 -21.18 5.91
N LEU A 12 -8.81 -20.61 6.99
CA LEU A 12 -8.15 -20.52 8.31
C LEU A 12 -8.86 -21.40 9.36
N SER A 13 -9.72 -22.36 8.96
CA SER A 13 -10.49 -23.18 9.89
C SER A 13 -9.64 -24.04 10.84
N GLY A 14 -8.37 -24.29 10.47
CA GLY A 14 -7.39 -25.03 11.31
C GLY A 14 -6.61 -24.16 12.28
N ILE A 15 -6.86 -22.84 12.33
CA ILE A 15 -6.18 -21.90 13.19
C ILE A 15 -7.08 -21.55 14.38
N ASP A 16 -6.52 -21.52 15.59
CA ASP A 16 -7.25 -21.10 16.78
C ASP A 16 -7.79 -19.66 16.58
N PRO A 17 -9.10 -19.41 16.78
CA PRO A 17 -9.71 -18.11 16.62
C PRO A 17 -9.05 -16.98 17.43
N ASP A 18 -8.45 -17.30 18.56
CA ASP A 18 -7.74 -16.33 19.40
C ASP A 18 -6.33 -16.01 18.92
N THR A 19 -5.86 -16.70 17.88
CA THR A 19 -4.55 -16.42 17.25
C THR A 19 -4.52 -15.00 16.69
N PRO A 20 -3.55 -14.15 17.06
CA PRO A 20 -3.36 -12.86 16.44
C PRO A 20 -3.11 -13.01 14.93
N LEU A 21 -3.76 -12.17 14.11
CA LEU A 21 -3.63 -12.17 12.64
C LEU A 21 -2.16 -12.17 12.20
N LEU A 22 -1.29 -11.44 12.91
CA LEU A 22 0.15 -11.40 12.64
C LEU A 22 0.76 -12.81 12.55
N TRP A 23 0.44 -13.68 13.52
CA TRP A 23 0.98 -15.05 13.56
C TRP A 23 0.31 -15.95 12.54
N ALA A 24 -1.00 -15.78 12.29
CA ALA A 24 -1.67 -16.48 11.22
C ALA A 24 -1.01 -16.20 9.85
N LEU A 25 -0.69 -14.93 9.57
CA LEU A 25 0.01 -14.54 8.34
C LEU A 25 1.41 -15.13 8.25
N ARG A 26 2.20 -15.02 9.32
CA ARG A 26 3.61 -15.39 9.30
C ARG A 26 3.85 -16.90 9.41
N ASP A 27 3.21 -17.54 10.41
CA ASP A 27 3.57 -18.90 10.82
C ASP A 27 2.72 -19.95 10.11
N HIS A 28 1.47 -19.62 9.76
CA HIS A 28 0.59 -20.54 9.06
C HIS A 28 0.58 -20.31 7.54
N LEU A 29 0.66 -19.07 7.07
CA LEU A 29 0.58 -18.74 5.64
C LEU A 29 1.93 -18.40 5.02
N GLY A 30 3.01 -18.31 5.78
CA GLY A 30 4.35 -18.00 5.28
C GLY A 30 4.53 -16.56 4.76
N LEU A 31 3.57 -15.63 5.04
CA LEU A 31 3.63 -14.23 4.65
C LEU A 31 4.49 -13.45 5.64
N VAL A 32 5.80 -13.61 5.55
CA VAL A 32 6.78 -13.13 6.54
C VAL A 32 7.17 -11.66 6.39
N GLY A 33 6.69 -10.96 5.37
CA GLY A 33 6.94 -9.52 5.16
C GLY A 33 6.37 -8.66 6.29
N THR A 34 5.19 -8.99 6.81
CA THR A 34 4.63 -8.38 8.02
C THR A 34 5.46 -8.75 9.24
N LYS A 35 5.90 -7.77 10.06
CA LYS A 35 6.87 -7.99 11.13
C LYS A 35 6.27 -7.84 12.53
N TYR A 36 6.74 -8.67 13.46
CA TYR A 36 6.52 -8.47 14.90
C TYR A 36 7.48 -7.39 15.44
N GLY A 37 6.99 -6.50 16.28
CA GLY A 37 7.83 -5.51 16.99
C GLY A 37 7.41 -5.40 18.44
N CYS A 38 6.41 -4.58 18.76
CA CYS A 38 5.98 -4.34 20.15
C CYS A 38 4.90 -5.31 20.67
N GLY A 39 4.08 -5.90 19.80
CA GLY A 39 2.93 -6.75 20.19
C GLY A 39 1.75 -5.99 20.80
N ILE A 40 1.79 -4.65 20.89
CA ILE A 40 0.78 -3.80 21.56
C ILE A 40 0.29 -2.66 20.66
N ALA A 41 0.30 -2.84 19.33
CA ALA A 41 -0.17 -1.90 18.31
C ALA A 41 0.53 -0.54 18.23
N GLN A 42 1.69 -0.32 18.87
CA GLN A 42 2.36 0.99 18.93
C GLN A 42 3.42 1.21 17.84
N CYS A 43 4.17 0.17 17.45
CA CYS A 43 5.36 0.37 16.60
C CYS A 43 5.08 0.38 15.10
N GLY A 44 3.94 -0.13 14.65
CA GLY A 44 3.55 -0.15 13.24
C GLY A 44 4.22 -1.20 12.34
N ALA A 45 5.17 -2.00 12.83
CA ALA A 45 5.87 -3.00 12.03
C ALA A 45 4.92 -4.09 11.48
N CYS A 46 3.80 -4.33 12.16
CA CYS A 46 2.78 -5.30 11.80
C CYS A 46 1.60 -4.72 11.00
N THR A 47 1.75 -3.55 10.40
CA THR A 47 0.67 -2.92 9.63
C THR A 47 0.33 -3.75 8.40
N VAL A 48 -0.96 -4.06 8.25
CA VAL A 48 -1.61 -4.63 7.07
C VAL A 48 -2.85 -3.80 6.75
N TRP A 49 -3.50 -4.03 5.63
CA TRP A 49 -4.81 -3.45 5.37
C TRP A 49 -5.91 -4.46 5.70
N LEU A 50 -6.94 -3.98 6.37
CA LEU A 50 -8.21 -4.65 6.61
C LEU A 50 -9.28 -3.87 5.84
N ASN A 51 -9.85 -4.47 4.81
CA ASN A 51 -10.83 -3.80 3.94
C ASN A 51 -10.35 -2.43 3.44
N GLY A 52 -9.07 -2.33 3.03
CA GLY A 52 -8.44 -1.10 2.56
C GLY A 52 -7.97 -0.11 3.65
N ALA A 53 -8.26 -0.37 4.92
CA ALA A 53 -7.81 0.48 6.03
C ALA A 53 -6.56 -0.08 6.72
N PRO A 54 -5.55 0.73 7.05
CA PRO A 54 -4.34 0.27 7.74
C PRO A 54 -4.65 -0.07 9.21
N VAL A 55 -4.30 -1.29 9.62
CA VAL A 55 -4.52 -1.82 10.96
C VAL A 55 -3.27 -2.51 11.50
N ARG A 56 -3.22 -2.74 12.82
CA ARG A 56 -2.12 -3.43 13.51
C ARG A 56 -2.48 -4.89 13.74
N SER A 57 -1.96 -5.79 12.90
CA SER A 57 -2.30 -7.22 12.91
C SER A 57 -1.91 -7.96 14.20
N CYS A 58 -1.02 -7.41 15.03
CA CYS A 58 -0.64 -8.01 16.30
C CYS A 58 -1.73 -7.95 17.39
N GLN A 59 -2.76 -7.14 17.21
CA GLN A 59 -3.87 -6.97 18.17
C GLN A 59 -5.23 -7.42 17.64
N LEU A 60 -5.28 -7.90 16.40
CA LEU A 60 -6.49 -8.45 15.81
C LEU A 60 -6.43 -9.97 15.88
N THR A 61 -7.43 -10.62 16.48
CA THR A 61 -7.54 -12.07 16.47
C THR A 61 -8.28 -12.56 15.23
N VAL A 62 -7.88 -13.71 14.72
CA VAL A 62 -8.43 -14.32 13.51
C VAL A 62 -9.96 -14.43 13.61
N GLY A 63 -10.48 -14.88 14.77
CA GLY A 63 -11.90 -15.06 15.00
C GLY A 63 -12.75 -13.80 14.94
N THR A 64 -12.16 -12.61 15.02
CA THR A 64 -12.88 -11.33 14.97
C THR A 64 -13.02 -10.74 13.56
N LEU A 65 -12.41 -11.37 12.56
CA LEU A 65 -12.26 -10.77 11.22
C LEU A 65 -13.49 -11.00 10.31
N GLY A 66 -14.32 -11.99 10.59
CA GLY A 66 -15.48 -12.31 9.73
C GLY A 66 -15.06 -12.62 8.29
N ASP A 67 -15.71 -11.98 7.31
CA ASP A 67 -15.45 -12.11 5.88
C ASP A 67 -14.51 -11.01 5.34
N ALA A 68 -13.58 -10.53 6.17
CA ALA A 68 -12.73 -9.41 5.83
C ALA A 68 -11.73 -9.74 4.71
N SER A 69 -11.34 -8.69 3.97
CA SER A 69 -10.22 -8.72 3.03
C SER A 69 -8.96 -8.17 3.68
N ILE A 70 -7.88 -8.95 3.65
CA ILE A 70 -6.57 -8.59 4.20
C ILE A 70 -5.61 -8.37 3.02
N THR A 71 -4.91 -7.23 3.02
CA THR A 71 -3.79 -7.00 2.11
C THR A 71 -2.52 -6.84 2.93
N THR A 72 -1.52 -7.65 2.63
CA THR A 72 -0.18 -7.57 3.21
C THR A 72 0.80 -6.89 2.24
N ILE A 73 2.04 -6.68 2.67
CA ILE A 73 3.07 -6.09 1.81
C ILE A 73 3.34 -6.93 0.55
N GLU A 74 3.15 -8.25 0.63
CA GLU A 74 3.30 -9.17 -0.50
C GLU A 74 2.21 -9.00 -1.56
N GLY A 75 1.02 -8.55 -1.15
CA GLY A 75 -0.13 -8.33 -2.05
C GLY A 75 -0.43 -6.87 -2.33
N LEU A 76 0.44 -5.93 -1.96
CA LEU A 76 0.20 -4.49 -2.14
C LEU A 76 0.12 -4.07 -3.62
N ALA A 77 0.77 -4.80 -4.52
CA ALA A 77 0.66 -4.63 -5.96
C ALA A 77 0.35 -5.98 -6.61
N ALA A 78 -0.58 -5.98 -7.57
CA ALA A 78 -0.92 -7.18 -8.31
C ALA A 78 0.23 -7.61 -9.24
N ASP A 79 0.84 -6.63 -9.91
CA ASP A 79 1.95 -6.84 -10.84
C ASP A 79 3.09 -5.86 -10.55
N GLY A 80 4.30 -6.39 -10.35
CA GLY A 80 5.50 -5.60 -10.13
C GLY A 80 5.55 -4.91 -8.76
N LEU A 81 5.87 -3.62 -8.74
CA LEU A 81 6.02 -2.84 -7.52
C LEU A 81 5.01 -1.68 -7.47
N HIS A 82 4.37 -1.51 -6.34
CA HIS A 82 3.56 -0.33 -6.04
C HIS A 82 4.41 0.96 -6.11
N ALA A 83 3.79 2.10 -6.46
CA ALA A 83 4.51 3.39 -6.57
C ALA A 83 5.31 3.74 -5.30
N VAL A 84 4.74 3.45 -4.12
CA VAL A 84 5.43 3.64 -2.84
C VAL A 84 6.66 2.72 -2.72
N GLN A 85 6.57 1.45 -3.13
CA GLN A 85 7.69 0.53 -3.09
C GLN A 85 8.84 0.99 -4.02
N ARG A 86 8.50 1.47 -5.23
CA ARG A 86 9.50 2.05 -6.15
C ARG A 86 10.19 3.27 -5.54
N ALA A 87 9.41 4.21 -5.00
CA ALA A 87 9.96 5.39 -4.35
C ALA A 87 10.86 5.05 -3.14
N TRP A 88 10.53 3.98 -2.40
CA TRP A 88 11.39 3.48 -1.31
C TRP A 88 12.76 3.01 -1.79
N ILE A 89 12.81 2.39 -2.95
CA ILE A 89 14.06 1.93 -3.58
C ILE A 89 14.84 3.15 -4.11
N GLU A 90 14.19 4.04 -4.84
CA GLU A 90 14.81 5.22 -5.47
C GLU A 90 15.42 6.19 -4.42
N GLU A 91 14.74 6.33 -3.27
CA GLU A 91 15.19 7.20 -2.18
C GLU A 91 16.12 6.49 -1.17
N ASP A 92 16.47 5.23 -1.43
CA ASP A 92 17.32 4.39 -0.55
C ASP A 92 16.88 4.48 0.92
N VAL A 93 15.58 4.28 1.17
CA VAL A 93 14.96 4.52 2.47
C VAL A 93 15.46 3.55 3.52
N ALA A 94 15.60 2.27 3.18
CA ALA A 94 15.87 1.21 4.12
C ALA A 94 17.30 1.24 4.65
N GLN A 95 17.49 1.02 5.97
CA GLN A 95 18.76 0.59 6.55
C GLN A 95 18.65 -0.88 6.96
N CYS A 96 18.18 -1.20 8.17
CA CYS A 96 18.01 -2.60 8.56
C CYS A 96 16.84 -3.31 7.87
N GLY A 97 15.91 -2.58 7.29
CA GLY A 97 14.76 -3.10 6.56
C GLY A 97 13.58 -3.57 7.41
N TYR A 98 13.74 -3.73 8.73
CA TYR A 98 12.76 -4.42 9.57
C TYR A 98 11.38 -3.75 9.63
N CYS A 99 11.31 -2.43 9.75
CA CYS A 99 10.05 -1.69 9.84
C CYS A 99 9.44 -1.34 8.47
N GLN A 100 10.13 -1.62 7.37
CA GLN A 100 9.79 -1.03 6.08
C GLN A 100 8.46 -1.54 5.52
N ALA A 101 8.12 -2.81 5.70
CA ALA A 101 6.82 -3.33 5.28
C ALA A 101 5.67 -2.51 5.92
N GLY A 102 5.71 -2.31 7.23
CA GLY A 102 4.70 -1.52 7.93
C GLY A 102 4.70 -0.04 7.53
N GLN A 103 5.88 0.55 7.28
CA GLN A 103 6.01 1.93 6.79
C GLN A 103 5.36 2.09 5.39
N ILE A 104 5.65 1.17 4.46
CA ILE A 104 5.11 1.19 3.11
C ILE A 104 3.59 1.00 3.13
N MET A 105 3.07 0.05 3.91
CA MET A 105 1.63 -0.18 4.04
C MET A 105 0.89 1.05 4.58
N ALA A 106 1.46 1.74 5.58
CA ALA A 106 0.88 2.97 6.11
C ALA A 106 0.94 4.13 5.10
N ALA A 107 2.08 4.28 4.41
CA ALA A 107 2.26 5.32 3.39
C ALA A 107 1.34 5.12 2.18
N ALA A 108 1.18 3.89 1.70
CA ALA A 108 0.27 3.57 0.60
C ALA A 108 -1.18 3.89 0.99
N ALA A 109 -1.63 3.51 2.19
CA ALA A 109 -2.96 3.86 2.69
C ALA A 109 -3.19 5.38 2.84
N LEU A 110 -2.15 6.14 3.19
CA LEU A 110 -2.20 7.59 3.19
C LEU A 110 -2.45 8.14 1.78
N LEU A 111 -1.69 7.66 0.78
CA LEU A 111 -1.77 8.15 -0.59
C LEU A 111 -3.08 7.77 -1.29
N GLU A 112 -3.71 6.66 -0.91
CA GLU A 112 -5.06 6.29 -1.35
C GLU A 112 -6.11 7.34 -0.93
N LYS A 113 -6.00 7.85 0.31
CA LYS A 113 -6.92 8.84 0.87
C LYS A 113 -6.57 10.28 0.49
N HIS A 114 -5.29 10.57 0.39
CA HIS A 114 -4.72 11.89 0.14
C HIS A 114 -3.63 11.75 -0.93
N PRO A 115 -3.97 11.84 -2.22
CA PRO A 115 -3.01 11.71 -3.31
C PRO A 115 -1.90 12.76 -3.30
N ASP A 116 -2.14 13.91 -2.67
CA ASP A 116 -1.17 15.00 -2.48
C ASP A 116 -1.12 15.41 -1.00
N PRO A 117 -0.49 14.60 -0.13
CA PRO A 117 -0.54 14.87 1.31
C PRO A 117 0.38 16.02 1.70
N SER A 118 -0.12 16.90 2.58
CA SER A 118 0.70 17.88 3.26
C SER A 118 1.70 17.22 4.22
N ASP A 119 2.73 17.97 4.64
CA ASP A 119 3.69 17.50 5.63
C ASP A 119 3.02 17.11 6.94
N GLU A 120 1.99 17.83 7.35
CA GLU A 120 1.20 17.54 8.54
C GLU A 120 0.45 16.20 8.40
N GLN A 121 -0.20 15.96 7.26
CA GLN A 121 -0.89 14.71 6.99
C GLN A 121 0.08 13.52 6.98
N ILE A 122 1.29 13.70 6.41
CA ILE A 122 2.35 12.67 6.45
C ILE A 122 2.77 12.40 7.89
N ASN A 123 3.02 13.45 8.69
CA ASN A 123 3.42 13.31 10.08
C ASN A 123 2.38 12.54 10.90
N VAL A 124 1.11 12.89 10.77
CA VAL A 124 0.00 12.24 11.49
C VAL A 124 -0.13 10.77 11.06
N ALA A 125 -0.14 10.50 9.76
CA ALA A 125 -0.31 9.14 9.24
C ALA A 125 0.85 8.21 9.63
N MET A 126 2.08 8.75 9.68
CA MET A 126 3.28 7.97 9.95
C MET A 126 3.69 7.94 11.44
N ALA A 127 3.05 8.71 12.32
CA ALA A 127 3.40 8.83 13.73
C ALA A 127 3.44 7.49 14.49
N GLY A 128 2.56 6.56 14.11
CA GLY A 128 2.50 5.21 14.69
C GLY A 128 3.44 4.19 14.05
N ASN A 129 4.40 4.61 13.22
CA ASN A 129 5.35 3.74 12.54
C ASN A 129 6.78 4.07 12.95
N ILE A 130 7.35 3.26 13.87
CA ILE A 130 8.66 3.52 14.48
C ILE A 130 9.78 2.93 13.61
N CYS A 131 10.79 3.76 13.30
CA CYS A 131 12.03 3.34 12.65
C CYS A 131 13.21 3.54 13.58
N ARG A 132 13.81 2.44 14.09
CA ARG A 132 14.97 2.52 15.00
C ARG A 132 16.23 3.09 14.34
N CYS A 133 16.36 2.93 13.01
CA CYS A 133 17.45 3.50 12.22
C CYS A 133 17.27 4.99 11.94
N GLY A 134 16.12 5.57 12.23
CA GLY A 134 15.85 7.01 12.09
C GLY A 134 15.72 7.52 10.65
N THR A 135 15.31 6.66 9.69
CA THR A 135 15.23 7.03 8.27
C THR A 135 14.03 7.92 7.91
N TYR A 136 13.43 8.61 8.86
CA TYR A 136 12.19 9.39 8.70
C TYR A 136 12.25 10.46 7.62
N VAL A 137 13.42 11.10 7.42
CA VAL A 137 13.61 12.10 6.36
C VAL A 137 13.45 11.47 4.97
N ARG A 138 14.06 10.28 4.78
CA ARG A 138 13.94 9.52 3.52
C ARG A 138 12.55 8.97 3.32
N ILE A 139 11.89 8.46 4.37
CA ILE A 139 10.48 8.02 4.34
C ILE A 139 9.59 9.13 3.83
N ARG A 140 9.70 10.35 4.38
CA ARG A 140 8.91 11.50 3.95
C ARG A 140 9.17 11.86 2.49
N LYS A 141 10.44 11.86 2.07
CA LYS A 141 10.82 12.14 0.70
C LYS A 141 10.22 11.11 -0.26
N ALA A 142 10.30 9.83 0.08
CA ALA A 142 9.72 8.75 -0.71
C ALA A 142 8.19 8.83 -0.83
N ILE A 143 7.49 9.23 0.24
CA ILE A 143 6.03 9.45 0.17
C ILE A 143 5.71 10.57 -0.83
N LYS A 144 6.42 11.68 -0.80
CA LYS A 144 6.23 12.80 -1.75
C LYS A 144 6.57 12.40 -3.19
N SER A 145 7.63 11.64 -3.39
CA SER A 145 8.01 11.10 -4.70
C SER A 145 6.91 10.19 -5.24
N ALA A 146 6.43 9.23 -4.45
CA ALA A 146 5.34 8.34 -4.83
C ALA A 146 4.05 9.11 -5.16
N SER A 147 3.69 10.14 -4.37
CA SER A 147 2.55 11.00 -4.61
C SER A 147 2.62 11.68 -5.98
N SER A 148 3.78 12.21 -6.37
CA SER A 148 3.96 12.87 -7.68
C SER A 148 3.77 11.90 -8.84
N VAL A 149 4.28 10.67 -8.72
CA VAL A 149 4.14 9.61 -9.73
C VAL A 149 2.68 9.18 -9.88
N LEU A 150 1.96 8.94 -8.76
CA LEU A 150 0.56 8.54 -8.80
C LEU A 150 -0.32 9.62 -9.46
N ARG A 151 -0.10 10.89 -9.16
CA ARG A 151 -0.84 12.01 -9.77
C ARG A 151 -0.56 12.17 -11.26
N SER A 152 0.68 11.95 -11.71
CA SER A 152 1.01 12.00 -13.13
C SER A 152 0.35 10.87 -13.92
N SER A 153 0.25 9.67 -13.34
CA SER A 153 -0.41 8.52 -13.96
C SER A 153 -1.92 8.72 -14.14
N VAL A 154 -2.57 9.43 -13.22
CA VAL A 154 -4.01 9.75 -13.32
C VAL A 154 -4.29 10.79 -14.42
N ARG A 155 -3.38 11.74 -14.67
CA ARG A 155 -3.56 12.77 -15.70
C ARG A 155 -3.53 12.22 -17.14
N PHE A 156 -2.96 11.05 -17.37
CA PHE A 156 -2.99 10.39 -18.69
C PHE A 156 -4.33 9.71 -19.00
N PHE A 157 -5.28 9.71 -18.10
CA PHE A 157 -6.61 9.11 -18.26
C PHE A 157 -7.73 10.13 -18.06
N ASP A 158 -7.57 11.33 -18.65
CA ASP A 158 -8.68 12.30 -18.73
C ASP A 158 -9.48 12.01 -20.01
N PRO A 159 -10.71 11.44 -19.92
CA PRO A 159 -11.53 11.17 -21.10
C PRO A 159 -12.11 12.44 -21.75
N GLY A 160 -11.72 13.63 -21.27
CA GLY A 160 -12.19 14.94 -21.74
C GLY A 160 -11.40 15.53 -22.92
N GLU A 161 -10.22 15.00 -23.29
CA GLU A 161 -9.45 15.47 -24.45
C GLU A 161 -9.55 14.54 -25.66
N SER A 162 -10.77 14.18 -26.08
CA SER A 162 -11.03 13.63 -27.40
C SER A 162 -11.73 14.65 -28.29
N GLU A 163 -11.17 15.82 -28.48
CA GLU A 163 -11.40 16.56 -29.72
C GLU A 163 -10.36 16.15 -30.74
N LEU A 164 -10.64 15.03 -31.42
CA LEU A 164 -10.10 14.75 -32.74
C LEU A 164 -10.56 15.89 -33.64
N SER A 165 -9.70 16.90 -33.83
CA SER A 165 -9.83 17.80 -34.97
C SER A 165 -9.61 16.98 -36.24
N VAL A 166 -10.68 16.41 -36.77
CA VAL A 166 -10.71 15.89 -38.11
C VAL A 166 -10.66 17.12 -39.02
N ASN A 167 -9.50 17.44 -39.55
CA ASN A 167 -9.39 18.39 -40.63
C ASN A 167 -10.28 17.87 -41.80
N PRO A 168 -11.24 18.69 -42.31
CA PRO A 168 -11.99 18.30 -43.49
C PRO A 168 -11.02 18.16 -44.66
N VAL A 169 -11.01 17.00 -45.26
CA VAL A 169 -10.33 16.76 -46.53
C VAL A 169 -11.12 17.56 -47.55
N ASP A 170 -10.53 18.63 -48.09
CA ASP A 170 -11.09 19.38 -49.18
C ASP A 170 -11.29 18.44 -50.38
N SER A 171 -12.54 18.23 -50.71
CA SER A 171 -12.96 17.59 -51.93
C SER A 171 -12.88 18.62 -53.06
N ASP A 172 -11.72 18.79 -53.66
CA ASP A 172 -11.64 19.28 -55.00
C ASP A 172 -10.44 18.66 -55.69
N GLY A 173 -10.77 17.61 -56.37
CA GLY A 173 -9.93 17.02 -57.39
C GLY A 173 -9.96 17.81 -58.66
N VAL A 174 -9.01 17.51 -59.49
CA VAL A 174 -9.03 17.51 -60.96
C VAL A 174 -8.24 18.61 -61.68
N ARG A 175 -7.20 18.12 -62.32
CA ARG A 175 -6.61 18.45 -63.65
C ARG A 175 -5.69 19.68 -63.71
N SER A 176 -4.53 19.50 -64.14
CA SER A 176 -4.05 19.20 -65.51
C SER A 176 -2.56 18.90 -65.49
#